data_c8a16aa1effcdb4736660b647e56b8bf
#
_entry.id   c8a16aa1effcdb4736660b647e56b8bf
#
_cell.length_a   1.000
_cell.length_b   1.000
_cell.length_c   1.000
_cell.angle_alpha   90.00
_cell.angle_beta   90.00
_cell.angle_gamma   90.00
#
_symmetry.space_group_name_H-M   'P 1'
#
loop_
_entity.id
_entity.type
_entity.pdbx_description
1 polymer ?
#
loop_
_entity_poly.entity_id
_entity_poly.type
_entity_poly.pdbx_seq_one_letter_code
_entity_poly.pdbx_strand_id
1 'polypeptide(L)'
;MGRVYENISKEQARWIGKQPMFFVATAAPDAHVNVSPRELDTFRVLGPNRVAWLDLTGSGVETIAHLRADGRITLMFCAFEGLPKILRLYGRGEVREPGDAGYDELRPSFPDLPGERAIIEVSVGRIADSCGFGVPRMDLVGPRDKLLTSTERKGPEKMAKYRTLKNTQSIDGLPGLGPKHP
;
A
#
# COMPACT_ATOMS: atom_id res chain seq x y z
N MET A 1 -2.86 -24.24 13.10
CA MET A 1 -1.65 -23.38 13.15
C MET A 1 -1.43 -22.77 11.78
N GLY A 2 -1.06 -21.50 11.70
CA GLY A 2 -0.73 -20.86 10.44
C GLY A 2 0.52 -21.47 9.80
N ARG A 3 0.57 -21.45 8.47
CA ARG A 3 1.72 -21.93 7.69
C ARG A 3 2.62 -20.75 7.32
N VAL A 4 3.92 -21.04 7.20
CA VAL A 4 4.91 -20.11 6.68
C VAL A 4 5.34 -20.59 5.30
N TYR A 5 5.54 -19.66 4.38
CA TYR A 5 5.91 -19.93 3.00
C TYR A 5 7.12 -19.09 2.62
N GLU A 6 7.96 -19.63 1.76
CA GLU A 6 9.15 -18.94 1.24
C GLU A 6 8.81 -17.99 0.09
N ASN A 7 7.78 -18.35 -0.69
CA ASN A 7 7.40 -17.65 -1.91
C ASN A 7 5.88 -17.48 -2.01
N ILE A 8 5.43 -16.43 -2.67
CA ILE A 8 4.03 -16.25 -3.07
C ILE A 8 3.75 -17.20 -4.23
N SER A 9 2.96 -18.23 -3.99
CA SER A 9 2.55 -19.17 -5.03
C SER A 9 1.54 -18.51 -6.00
N LYS A 10 1.38 -19.10 -7.19
CA LYS A 10 0.36 -18.67 -8.16
C LYS A 10 -1.07 -18.71 -7.57
N GLU A 11 -1.33 -19.65 -6.67
CA GLU A 11 -2.61 -19.75 -5.96
C GLU A 11 -2.81 -18.61 -4.97
N GLN A 12 -1.78 -18.31 -4.18
CA GLN A 12 -1.80 -17.18 -3.25
C GLN A 12 -1.93 -15.85 -3.99
N ALA A 13 -1.23 -15.65 -5.12
CA ALA A 13 -1.36 -14.46 -5.94
C ALA A 13 -2.80 -14.28 -6.47
N ARG A 14 -3.42 -15.36 -6.96
CA ARG A 14 -4.84 -15.34 -7.37
C ARG A 14 -5.79 -15.09 -6.20
N TRP A 15 -5.49 -15.63 -5.02
CA TRP A 15 -6.30 -15.39 -3.83
C TRP A 15 -6.18 -13.93 -3.36
N ILE A 16 -4.96 -13.36 -3.33
CA ILE A 16 -4.71 -11.95 -3.06
C ILE A 16 -5.55 -11.08 -4.01
N GLY A 17 -5.50 -11.35 -5.32
CA GLY A 17 -6.24 -10.59 -6.33
C GLY A 17 -7.77 -10.64 -6.21
N LYS A 18 -8.31 -11.50 -5.36
CA LYS A 18 -9.75 -11.56 -5.07
C LYS A 18 -10.17 -10.74 -3.84
N GLN A 19 -9.21 -10.26 -3.05
CA GLN A 19 -9.55 -9.50 -1.85
C GLN A 19 -9.88 -8.06 -2.23
N PRO A 20 -10.98 -7.48 -1.73
CA PRO A 20 -11.41 -6.12 -2.10
C PRO A 20 -10.50 -5.03 -1.54
N MET A 21 -9.74 -5.34 -0.50
CA MET A 21 -8.83 -4.40 0.17
C MET A 21 -7.70 -5.14 0.87
N PHE A 22 -6.65 -4.41 1.18
CA PHE A 22 -5.57 -4.88 2.05
C PHE A 22 -5.19 -3.80 3.07
N PHE A 23 -4.54 -4.23 4.14
CA PHE A 23 -4.03 -3.35 5.18
C PHE A 23 -2.51 -3.23 5.06
N VAL A 24 -2.02 -2.02 5.24
CA VAL A 24 -0.60 -1.69 5.29
C VAL A 24 -0.26 -1.25 6.69
N ALA A 25 0.62 -1.98 7.36
CA ALA A 25 1.17 -1.61 8.65
C ALA A 25 2.65 -1.24 8.51
N THR A 26 3.03 -0.09 9.06
CA THR A 26 4.41 0.40 9.09
C THR A 26 4.72 1.01 10.46
N ALA A 27 5.99 1.00 10.83
CA ALA A 27 6.48 1.64 12.03
C ALA A 27 7.90 2.18 11.79
N ALA A 28 8.26 3.22 12.49
CA ALA A 28 9.62 3.72 12.59
C ALA A 28 10.04 3.75 14.07
N PRO A 29 11.35 3.81 14.38
CA PRO A 29 11.80 3.99 15.75
C PRO A 29 11.15 5.22 16.39
N ASP A 30 10.70 5.09 17.62
CA ASP A 30 10.11 6.16 18.44
C ASP A 30 8.88 6.87 17.83
N ALA A 31 8.25 6.25 16.82
CA ALA A 31 7.06 6.77 16.13
C ALA A 31 5.83 5.90 16.40
N HIS A 32 4.64 6.48 16.21
CA HIS A 32 3.40 5.73 16.30
C HIS A 32 3.30 4.68 15.18
N VAL A 33 2.72 3.53 15.50
CA VAL A 33 2.46 2.49 14.50
C VAL A 33 1.33 2.97 13.57
N ASN A 34 1.58 2.96 12.28
CA ASN A 34 0.58 3.27 11.27
C ASN A 34 -0.09 1.98 10.76
N VAL A 35 -1.42 2.00 10.63
CA VAL A 35 -2.18 0.98 9.93
C VAL A 35 -3.17 1.67 8.99
N SER A 36 -3.08 1.40 7.70
CA SER A 36 -3.90 2.03 6.68
C SER A 36 -4.57 1.02 5.77
N PRO A 37 -5.87 1.13 5.47
CA PRO A 37 -6.51 0.34 4.43
C PRO A 37 -6.10 0.85 3.05
N ARG A 38 -6.03 -0.06 2.07
CA ARG A 38 -5.75 0.22 0.67
C ARG A 38 -6.67 -0.64 -0.21
N GLU A 39 -7.03 -0.12 -1.37
CA GLU A 39 -7.78 -0.87 -2.36
C GLU A 39 -6.87 -1.75 -3.21
N LEU A 40 -7.36 -2.94 -3.55
CA LEU A 40 -6.57 -3.95 -4.24
C LEU A 40 -6.32 -3.62 -5.72
N ASP A 41 -7.16 -2.81 -6.35
CA ASP A 41 -6.99 -2.43 -7.75
C ASP A 41 -5.65 -1.71 -8.02
N THR A 42 -5.07 -1.15 -6.97
CA THR A 42 -3.73 -0.57 -7.01
C THR A 42 -2.62 -1.57 -6.73
N PHE A 43 -2.91 -2.81 -6.36
CA PHE A 43 -1.93 -3.80 -5.91
C PHE A 43 -1.47 -4.75 -7.03
N ARG A 44 -0.18 -5.10 -7.04
CA ARG A 44 0.41 -6.07 -7.98
C ARG A 44 1.34 -7.04 -7.28
N VAL A 45 1.22 -8.33 -7.61
CA VAL A 45 2.23 -9.35 -7.31
C VAL A 45 3.19 -9.41 -8.49
N LEU A 46 4.41 -8.92 -8.30
CA LEU A 46 5.41 -8.78 -9.36
C LEU A 46 6.30 -10.03 -9.49
N GLY A 47 6.31 -10.87 -8.46
CA GLY A 47 7.12 -12.07 -8.44
C GLY A 47 6.94 -12.86 -7.15
N PRO A 48 7.70 -13.94 -6.96
CA PRO A 48 7.57 -14.82 -5.79
C PRO A 48 7.74 -14.11 -4.45
N ASN A 49 8.60 -13.10 -4.41
CA ASN A 49 8.92 -12.34 -3.20
C ASN A 49 8.91 -10.82 -3.44
N ARG A 50 8.19 -10.37 -4.45
CA ARG A 50 8.12 -8.95 -4.83
C ARG A 50 6.69 -8.55 -5.10
N VAL A 51 6.22 -7.50 -4.43
CA VAL A 51 4.90 -6.91 -4.63
C VAL A 51 5.01 -5.40 -4.68
N ALA A 52 4.02 -4.73 -5.26
CA ALA A 52 3.96 -3.28 -5.25
C ALA A 52 2.51 -2.79 -5.27
N TRP A 53 2.31 -1.53 -4.85
CA TRP A 53 1.04 -0.85 -5.10
C TRP A 53 1.24 0.61 -5.46
N LEU A 54 0.29 1.14 -6.23
CA LEU A 54 0.18 2.55 -6.55
C LEU A 54 -0.40 3.29 -5.34
N ASP A 55 0.38 4.16 -4.72
CA ASP A 55 -0.05 4.93 -3.55
C ASP A 55 -0.65 6.27 -3.97
N LEU A 56 -1.91 6.47 -3.61
CA LEU A 56 -2.67 7.68 -3.94
C LEU A 56 -2.58 8.70 -2.81
N THR A 57 -2.68 9.97 -3.18
CA THR A 57 -2.61 11.09 -2.23
C THR A 57 -3.75 11.03 -1.21
N GLY A 58 -3.39 10.82 0.04
CA GLY A 58 -4.27 10.87 1.20
C GLY A 58 -3.93 12.05 2.12
N SER A 59 -4.60 12.12 3.28
CA SER A 59 -4.37 13.16 4.29
C SER A 59 -3.08 12.99 5.06
N GLY A 60 -2.53 11.77 5.11
CA GLY A 60 -1.28 11.44 5.81
C GLY A 60 -0.21 10.88 4.88
N VAL A 61 1.00 10.77 5.39
CA VAL A 61 2.19 10.31 4.68
C VAL A 61 2.99 9.27 5.49
N GLU A 62 2.39 8.75 6.55
CA GLU A 62 3.04 7.87 7.54
C GLU A 62 3.73 6.67 6.89
N THR A 63 3.06 5.98 5.96
CA THR A 63 3.67 4.86 5.24
C THR A 63 4.98 5.25 4.57
N ILE A 64 4.99 6.34 3.80
CA ILE A 64 6.18 6.83 3.09
C ILE A 64 7.27 7.23 4.08
N ALA A 65 6.92 8.01 5.10
CA ALA A 65 7.85 8.49 6.12
C ALA A 65 8.49 7.33 6.88
N HIS A 66 7.70 6.33 7.32
CA HIS A 66 8.19 5.15 8.02
C HIS A 66 9.09 4.27 7.15
N LEU A 67 8.74 4.10 5.87
CA LEU A 67 9.57 3.32 4.96
C LEU A 67 10.92 3.98 4.70
N ARG A 68 10.98 5.29 4.63
CA ARG A 68 12.24 6.02 4.52
C ARG A 68 13.09 5.93 5.79
N ALA A 69 12.46 5.95 6.95
CA ALA A 69 13.17 5.89 8.23
C ALA A 69 13.66 4.47 8.60
N ASP A 70 12.87 3.44 8.31
CA ASP A 70 13.14 2.06 8.78
C ASP A 70 12.99 1.01 7.66
N GLY A 71 11.98 1.17 6.80
CA GLY A 71 11.68 0.23 5.71
C GLY A 71 10.81 -0.96 6.12
N ARG A 72 10.59 -1.25 7.40
CA ARG A 72 9.75 -2.40 7.83
C ARG A 72 8.29 -2.20 7.45
N ILE A 73 7.69 -3.27 6.91
CA ILE A 73 6.31 -3.26 6.46
C ILE A 73 5.65 -4.62 6.63
N THR A 74 4.36 -4.60 6.93
CA THR A 74 3.49 -5.77 6.87
C THR A 74 2.27 -5.44 6.04
N LEU A 75 1.98 -6.28 5.05
CA LEU A 75 0.76 -6.25 4.28
C LEU A 75 -0.14 -7.38 4.77
N MET A 76 -1.42 -7.08 5.02
CA MET A 76 -2.38 -8.08 5.49
C MET A 76 -3.61 -8.12 4.60
N PHE A 77 -3.97 -9.32 4.17
CA PHE A 77 -5.17 -9.63 3.40
C PHE A 77 -6.07 -10.52 4.22
N CYS A 78 -7.36 -10.23 4.21
CA CYS A 78 -8.39 -10.98 4.93
C CYS A 78 -9.44 -11.50 3.98
N ALA A 79 -9.85 -12.77 4.13
CA ALA A 79 -11.03 -13.29 3.44
C ALA A 79 -12.29 -12.77 4.12
N PHE A 80 -13.00 -11.86 3.47
CA PHE A 80 -14.33 -11.41 3.90
C PHE A 80 -15.43 -12.34 3.38
N GLU A 81 -15.13 -13.15 2.35
CA GLU A 81 -16.01 -14.15 1.74
C GLU A 81 -15.32 -15.51 1.68
N GLY A 82 -16.12 -16.56 1.51
CA GLY A 82 -15.62 -17.92 1.34
C GLY A 82 -14.99 -18.51 2.60
N LEU A 83 -13.92 -19.28 2.43
CA LEU A 83 -13.18 -19.89 3.54
C LEU A 83 -12.37 -18.85 4.30
N PRO A 84 -12.47 -18.81 5.65
CA PRO A 84 -11.77 -17.84 6.46
C PRO A 84 -10.25 -18.02 6.34
N LYS A 85 -9.56 -16.92 6.04
CA LYS A 85 -8.11 -16.90 5.89
C LYS A 85 -7.58 -15.48 6.10
N ILE A 86 -6.45 -15.37 6.76
CA ILE A 86 -5.62 -14.16 6.77
C ILE A 86 -4.27 -14.53 6.15
N LEU A 87 -3.77 -13.70 5.23
CA LEU A 87 -2.42 -13.81 4.68
C LEU A 87 -1.65 -12.55 5.03
N ARG A 88 -0.43 -12.69 5.54
CA ARG A 88 0.47 -11.58 5.82
C ARG A 88 1.76 -11.74 5.02
N LEU A 89 2.18 -10.63 4.42
CA LEU A 89 3.48 -10.47 3.77
C LEU A 89 4.30 -9.52 4.63
N TYR A 90 5.39 -10.02 5.18
CA TYR A 90 6.35 -9.23 5.98
C TYR A 90 7.57 -8.93 5.11
N GLY A 91 8.02 -7.69 5.10
CA GLY A 91 9.13 -7.33 4.23
C GLY A 91 9.73 -5.96 4.52
N ARG A 92 10.45 -5.49 3.51
CA ARG A 92 10.99 -4.13 3.47
C ARG A 92 10.43 -3.41 2.26
N GLY A 93 9.90 -2.22 2.49
CA GLY A 93 9.30 -1.38 1.47
C GLY A 93 10.24 -0.27 1.04
N GLU A 94 10.20 0.06 -0.23
CA GLU A 94 10.88 1.19 -0.84
C GLU A 94 9.87 2.10 -1.51
N VAL A 95 10.10 3.40 -1.40
CA VAL A 95 9.25 4.43 -2.01
C VAL A 95 9.84 4.82 -3.35
N ARG A 96 9.06 4.65 -4.41
CA ARG A 96 9.41 5.09 -5.76
C ARG A 96 8.57 6.30 -6.11
N GLU A 97 9.17 7.46 -6.26
CA GLU A 97 8.47 8.69 -6.65
C GLU A 97 8.56 8.94 -8.17
N PRO A 98 7.61 9.65 -8.77
CA PRO A 98 7.71 10.04 -10.17
C PRO A 98 9.04 10.75 -10.47
N GLY A 99 9.78 10.25 -11.45
CA GLY A 99 11.13 10.67 -11.80
C GLY A 99 12.22 9.72 -11.33
N ASP A 100 11.91 8.76 -10.46
CA ASP A 100 12.84 7.66 -10.13
C ASP A 100 12.76 6.58 -11.22
N ALA A 101 13.91 6.02 -11.61
CA ALA A 101 13.96 4.94 -12.61
C ALA A 101 13.05 3.74 -12.22
N GLY A 102 13.01 3.39 -10.93
CA GLY A 102 12.14 2.32 -10.45
C GLY A 102 10.65 2.66 -10.49
N TYR A 103 10.28 3.95 -10.43
CA TYR A 103 8.89 4.37 -10.66
C TYR A 103 8.51 4.17 -12.13
N ASP A 104 9.32 4.65 -13.05
CA ASP A 104 9.05 4.59 -14.49
C ASP A 104 8.97 3.14 -14.99
N GLU A 105 9.79 2.24 -14.45
CA GLU A 105 9.73 0.79 -14.72
C GLU A 105 8.39 0.18 -14.29
N LEU A 106 7.92 0.53 -13.09
CA LEU A 106 6.75 -0.11 -12.48
C LEU A 106 5.42 0.53 -12.90
N ARG A 107 5.42 1.83 -13.21
CA ARG A 107 4.21 2.62 -13.49
C ARG A 107 3.27 2.00 -14.54
N PRO A 108 3.78 1.41 -15.65
CA PRO A 108 2.90 0.77 -16.65
C PRO A 108 2.10 -0.43 -16.14
N SER A 109 2.45 -1.00 -14.98
CA SER A 109 1.72 -2.12 -14.37
C SER A 109 0.43 -1.68 -13.67
N PHE A 110 0.19 -0.38 -13.51
CA PHE A 110 -0.93 0.19 -12.76
C PHE A 110 -1.86 1.01 -13.66
N PRO A 111 -3.16 1.09 -13.32
CA PRO A 111 -4.10 1.94 -14.03
C PRO A 111 -3.76 3.43 -13.85
N ASP A 112 -4.24 4.25 -14.78
CA ASP A 112 -4.18 5.70 -14.66
C ASP A 112 -5.24 6.17 -13.65
N LEU A 113 -4.79 6.56 -12.47
CA LEU A 113 -5.65 7.04 -11.40
C LEU A 113 -5.26 8.45 -10.97
N PRO A 114 -6.25 9.33 -10.73
CA PRO A 114 -5.97 10.69 -10.30
C PRO A 114 -5.37 10.70 -8.89
N GLY A 115 -4.34 11.51 -8.68
CA GLY A 115 -3.74 11.73 -7.37
C GLY A 115 -2.66 10.73 -6.99
N GLU A 116 -2.14 9.98 -7.91
CA GLU A 116 -0.94 9.16 -7.67
C GLU A 116 0.20 10.02 -7.13
N ARG A 117 0.96 9.49 -6.17
CA ARG A 117 2.09 10.19 -5.56
C ARG A 117 3.35 9.36 -5.47
N ALA A 118 3.23 8.06 -5.39
CA ALA A 118 4.36 7.14 -5.32
C ALA A 118 3.91 5.72 -5.71
N ILE A 119 4.84 4.86 -6.02
CA ILE A 119 4.69 3.41 -5.99
C ILE A 119 5.46 2.91 -4.78
N ILE A 120 4.83 2.07 -3.98
CA ILE A 120 5.52 1.40 -2.88
C ILE A 120 5.83 -0.02 -3.34
N GLU A 121 7.11 -0.30 -3.44
CA GLU A 121 7.63 -1.62 -3.78
C GLU A 121 8.04 -2.36 -2.52
N VAL A 122 7.74 -3.65 -2.40
CA VAL A 122 8.06 -4.44 -1.20
C VAL A 122 8.81 -5.71 -1.58
N SER A 123 9.99 -5.85 -1.01
CA SER A 123 10.72 -7.12 -0.95
C SER A 123 10.21 -7.94 0.22
N VAL A 124 9.53 -9.06 -0.09
CA VAL A 124 8.86 -9.91 0.90
C VAL A 124 9.85 -10.95 1.42
N GLY A 125 10.17 -10.88 2.72
CA GLY A 125 11.09 -11.82 3.38
C GLY A 125 10.38 -12.96 4.11
N ARG A 126 9.09 -12.81 4.42
CA ARG A 126 8.30 -13.83 5.10
C ARG A 126 6.83 -13.75 4.68
N ILE A 127 6.24 -14.88 4.44
CA ILE A 127 4.82 -15.03 4.10
C ILE A 127 4.21 -15.97 5.14
N ALA A 128 3.10 -15.58 5.76
CA ALA A 128 2.42 -16.43 6.73
C ALA A 128 0.90 -16.30 6.60
N ASP A 129 0.20 -17.43 6.68
CA ASP A 129 -1.25 -17.43 6.81
C ASP A 129 -1.70 -17.72 8.26
N SER A 130 -2.96 -17.48 8.51
CA SER A 130 -3.67 -17.88 9.73
C SER A 130 -5.15 -18.13 9.44
N CYS A 131 -5.84 -18.78 10.37
CA CYS A 131 -7.20 -19.29 10.16
C CYS A 131 -8.26 -18.24 9.81
N GLY A 132 -8.07 -16.97 10.20
CA GLY A 132 -9.05 -15.93 9.88
C GLY A 132 -10.40 -16.04 10.58
N PHE A 133 -10.57 -16.91 11.59
CA PHE A 133 -11.85 -17.14 12.26
C PHE A 133 -12.44 -15.90 12.95
N GLY A 134 -11.59 -14.92 13.29
CA GLY A 134 -12.02 -13.63 13.83
C GLY A 134 -12.39 -12.59 12.78
N VAL A 135 -12.25 -12.90 11.48
CA VAL A 135 -12.66 -11.99 10.40
C VAL A 135 -14.14 -12.21 10.10
N PRO A 136 -14.99 -11.20 10.22
CA PRO A 136 -16.40 -11.34 9.90
C PRO A 136 -16.62 -11.51 8.40
N ARG A 137 -17.72 -12.14 8.01
CA ARG A 137 -18.18 -12.15 6.62
C ARG A 137 -18.77 -10.79 6.27
N MET A 138 -18.43 -10.26 5.10
CA MET A 138 -18.91 -8.99 4.59
C MET A 138 -19.19 -9.10 3.09
N ASP A 139 -20.30 -8.49 2.66
CA ASP A 139 -20.62 -8.36 1.24
C ASP A 139 -20.05 -7.01 0.73
N LEU A 140 -19.31 -7.05 -0.36
CA LEU A 140 -18.83 -5.84 -1.02
C LEU A 140 -19.97 -5.19 -1.81
N VAL A 141 -20.47 -4.05 -1.34
CA VAL A 141 -21.50 -3.27 -2.05
C VAL A 141 -20.90 -2.55 -3.26
N GLY A 142 -19.65 -2.09 -3.16
CA GLY A 142 -18.94 -1.41 -4.24
C GLY A 142 -17.77 -0.54 -3.74
N PRO A 143 -16.94 -0.02 -4.65
CA PRO A 143 -15.86 0.91 -4.33
C PRO A 143 -16.42 2.26 -3.85
N ARG A 144 -15.56 3.07 -3.22
CA ARG A 144 -15.87 4.46 -2.87
C ARG A 144 -15.20 5.42 -3.85
N ASP A 145 -16.00 6.11 -4.66
CA ASP A 145 -15.48 7.05 -5.67
C ASP A 145 -14.96 8.37 -5.09
N LYS A 146 -15.19 8.63 -3.80
CA LYS A 146 -14.99 9.94 -3.20
C LYS A 146 -13.54 10.43 -3.26
N LEU A 147 -12.57 9.52 -3.18
CA LEU A 147 -11.15 9.87 -3.28
C LEU A 147 -10.83 10.35 -4.71
N LEU A 148 -11.22 9.57 -5.71
CA LEU A 148 -10.94 9.85 -7.12
C LEU A 148 -11.65 11.13 -7.57
N THR A 149 -12.96 11.24 -7.37
CA THR A 149 -13.79 12.40 -7.76
C THR A 149 -13.33 13.69 -7.05
N SER A 150 -12.93 13.61 -5.77
CA SER A 150 -12.39 14.77 -5.05
C SER A 150 -11.04 15.21 -5.60
N THR A 151 -10.21 14.27 -6.02
CA THR A 151 -8.88 14.54 -6.58
C THR A 151 -9.01 15.16 -7.97
N GLU A 152 -9.85 14.60 -8.83
CA GLU A 152 -10.16 15.15 -10.16
C GLU A 152 -10.67 16.58 -10.07
N ARG A 153 -11.65 16.83 -9.18
CA ARG A 153 -12.20 18.17 -8.97
C ARG A 153 -11.16 19.21 -8.51
N LYS A 154 -10.17 18.78 -7.73
CA LYS A 154 -9.08 19.68 -7.28
C LYS A 154 -8.12 20.01 -8.42
N GLY A 155 -7.86 19.05 -9.29
CA GLY A 155 -6.90 19.17 -10.37
C GLY A 155 -5.43 19.16 -9.90
N PRO A 156 -4.48 19.07 -10.83
CA PRO A 156 -3.07 18.80 -10.52
C PRO A 156 -2.41 19.89 -9.66
N GLU A 157 -2.68 21.17 -9.91
CA GLU A 157 -2.07 22.26 -9.13
C GLU A 157 -2.49 22.27 -7.65
N LYS A 158 -3.80 22.13 -7.38
CA LYS A 158 -4.30 22.10 -6.01
C LYS A 158 -3.85 20.83 -5.29
N MET A 159 -3.71 19.72 -6.02
CA MET A 159 -3.17 18.48 -5.46
C MET A 159 -1.69 18.61 -5.13
N ALA A 160 -0.89 19.30 -5.94
CA ALA A 160 0.51 19.59 -5.62
C ALA A 160 0.61 20.42 -4.33
N LYS A 161 -0.16 21.52 -4.24
CA LYS A 161 -0.23 22.34 -3.02
C LYS A 161 -0.70 21.54 -1.80
N TYR A 162 -1.67 20.65 -1.99
CA TYR A 162 -2.15 19.78 -0.92
C TYR A 162 -1.06 18.83 -0.41
N ARG A 163 -0.29 18.19 -1.32
CA ARG A 163 0.86 17.35 -0.94
C ARG A 163 1.93 18.13 -0.18
N THR A 164 2.28 19.33 -0.64
CA THR A 164 3.23 20.21 0.08
C THR A 164 2.73 20.52 1.49
N LEU A 165 1.44 20.77 1.67
CA LEU A 165 0.87 21.10 2.98
C LEU A 165 0.71 19.88 3.91
N LYS A 166 0.35 18.71 3.38
CA LYS A 166 -0.11 17.56 4.16
C LYS A 166 0.79 16.33 4.08
N ASN A 167 1.72 16.28 3.13
CA ASN A 167 2.49 15.06 2.93
C ASN A 167 4.01 15.28 3.01
N THR A 168 4.48 16.42 3.53
CA THR A 168 5.90 16.68 3.76
C THR A 168 6.42 16.10 5.06
N GLN A 169 5.53 15.88 6.04
CA GLN A 169 5.87 15.28 7.33
C GLN A 169 4.76 14.35 7.80
N SER A 170 5.15 13.27 8.50
CA SER A 170 4.24 12.41 9.25
C SER A 170 3.73 13.10 10.51
N ILE A 171 2.79 12.47 11.22
CA ILE A 171 2.31 12.96 12.52
C ILE A 171 3.42 13.04 13.57
N ASP A 172 4.48 12.25 13.43
CA ASP A 172 5.64 12.23 14.32
C ASP A 172 6.80 13.12 13.81
N GLY A 173 6.56 13.95 12.79
CA GLY A 173 7.56 14.86 12.23
C GLY A 173 8.60 14.19 11.32
N LEU A 174 8.48 12.91 10.99
CA LEU A 174 9.38 12.23 10.07
C LEU A 174 9.19 12.75 8.64
N PRO A 175 10.28 12.89 7.85
CA PRO A 175 10.19 13.37 6.48
C PRO A 175 9.30 12.47 5.60
N GLY A 176 8.32 13.10 4.96
CA GLY A 176 7.42 12.48 3.98
C GLY A 176 7.89 12.68 2.53
N LEU A 177 6.97 13.12 1.65
CA LEU A 177 7.33 13.49 0.28
C LEU A 177 8.27 14.70 0.28
N GLY A 178 9.42 14.56 -0.36
CA GLY A 178 10.35 15.67 -0.53
C GLY A 178 9.80 16.74 -1.47
N PRO A 179 10.32 17.99 -1.42
CA PRO A 179 10.17 18.90 -2.53
C PRO A 179 10.80 18.22 -3.75
N LYS A 180 10.06 18.12 -4.87
CA LYS A 180 10.67 17.74 -6.13
C LYS A 180 11.75 18.79 -6.41
N HIS A 181 13.00 18.36 -6.42
CA HIS A 181 14.06 19.21 -6.96
C HIS A 181 13.68 19.56 -8.40
N PRO A 182 13.73 20.86 -8.76
CA PRO A 182 13.41 21.29 -10.11
C PRO A 182 14.35 20.66 -11.15
#